data_4d385c5d7e02c688eed4359d245931f5
#
_entry.id   4d385c5d7e02c688eed4359d245931f5
#
_cell.length_a   1.000
_cell.length_b   1.000
_cell.length_c   1.000
_cell.angle_alpha   90.00
_cell.angle_beta   90.00
_cell.angle_gamma   90.00
#
_symmetry.space_group_name_H-M   'P 1'
#
loop_
_entity.id
_entity.type
_entity.pdbx_description
1 polymer ?
#
loop_
_entity_poly.entity_id
_entity_poly.type
_entity_poly.pdbx_seq_one_letter_code
_entity_poly.pdbx_strand_id
1 'polypeptide(L)'
;TDSLLVGHATTGTLNAAINNTGVGIDAMQSLTSGDNNVAVGHQALKTNAASSGNVAIGSFSQPSTVSADNTAVGAYSMYTNSVGNNNTAIGYLSLYTNSLGDNNTALGHDSGRLITGNDANYNLTLGSVAGDNITSGAGNVIIGSVDAGSATGDRQLVVAGYDGTTTTTWITGDSSGNLTFKRVDTGDDNPYVLTLQTGET
;
A
#
# COMPACT_ATOMS: atom_id res chain seq x y z
N THR A 1 -26.96 -11.66 13.97
CA THR A 1 -25.58 -11.20 13.70
C THR A 1 -24.76 -12.42 13.30
N ASP A 2 -24.39 -12.52 12.01
CA ASP A 2 -23.65 -13.68 11.48
C ASP A 2 -22.14 -13.40 11.43
N SER A 3 -21.58 -12.88 12.54
CA SER A 3 -20.15 -12.59 12.65
C SER A 3 -19.45 -13.64 13.51
N LEU A 4 -18.26 -14.10 13.08
CA LEU A 4 -17.39 -15.03 13.83
C LEU A 4 -16.23 -14.27 14.46
N LEU A 5 -16.14 -14.25 15.79
CA LEU A 5 -15.06 -13.65 16.55
C LEU A 5 -14.42 -14.67 17.49
N VAL A 6 -13.13 -14.93 17.34
CA VAL A 6 -12.39 -15.93 18.12
C VAL A 6 -11.19 -15.26 18.82
N GLY A 7 -11.03 -15.51 20.13
CA GLY A 7 -9.91 -14.98 20.91
C GLY A 7 -10.15 -13.57 21.48
N HIS A 8 -11.40 -13.17 21.58
CA HIS A 8 -11.80 -11.86 22.11
C HIS A 8 -11.89 -11.83 23.64
N ALA A 9 -11.32 -10.81 24.27
CA ALA A 9 -11.53 -10.53 25.70
C ALA A 9 -12.82 -9.73 25.96
N THR A 10 -13.19 -8.79 25.07
CA THR A 10 -14.45 -8.02 25.11
C THR A 10 -14.79 -7.52 23.72
N THR A 11 -15.98 -7.83 23.24
CA THR A 11 -16.57 -7.12 22.10
C THR A 11 -17.35 -5.94 22.62
N GLY A 12 -17.30 -4.79 21.91
CA GLY A 12 -18.38 -3.81 22.01
C GLY A 12 -19.72 -4.51 21.70
N THR A 13 -20.83 -3.88 22.06
CA THR A 13 -22.14 -4.44 21.71
C THR A 13 -22.27 -4.44 20.19
N LEU A 14 -22.29 -5.64 19.58
CA LEU A 14 -22.54 -5.79 18.14
C LEU A 14 -23.99 -5.40 17.84
N ASN A 15 -24.26 -4.13 17.59
CA ASN A 15 -25.62 -3.64 17.40
C ASN A 15 -26.22 -4.04 16.06
N ALA A 16 -25.43 -4.10 15.00
CA ALA A 16 -25.88 -4.43 13.64
C ALA A 16 -24.78 -5.07 12.76
N ALA A 17 -23.56 -5.24 13.29
CA ALA A 17 -22.42 -5.77 12.52
C ALA A 17 -22.68 -7.18 11.99
N ILE A 18 -22.60 -7.38 10.68
CA ILE A 18 -22.84 -8.67 10.03
C ILE A 18 -21.64 -9.08 9.15
N ASN A 19 -21.51 -10.37 8.89
CA ASN A 19 -20.51 -10.94 7.98
C ASN A 19 -19.05 -10.62 8.35
N ASN A 20 -18.73 -10.46 9.63
CA ASN A 20 -17.37 -10.18 10.06
C ASN A 20 -16.66 -11.47 10.52
N THR A 21 -15.38 -11.58 10.23
CA THR A 21 -14.51 -12.66 10.71
C THR A 21 -13.32 -12.08 11.47
N GLY A 22 -13.27 -12.29 12.77
CA GLY A 22 -12.18 -11.86 13.65
C GLY A 22 -11.50 -13.04 14.35
N VAL A 23 -10.19 -13.20 14.18
CA VAL A 23 -9.40 -14.25 14.83
C VAL A 23 -8.13 -13.64 15.45
N GLY A 24 -8.04 -13.67 16.75
CA GLY A 24 -6.88 -13.20 17.49
C GLY A 24 -7.23 -12.32 18.68
N ILE A 25 -6.27 -12.14 19.59
CA ILE A 25 -6.46 -11.28 20.76
C ILE A 25 -6.68 -9.84 20.28
N ASP A 26 -7.75 -9.19 20.76
CA ASP A 26 -8.16 -7.83 20.42
C ASP A 26 -8.43 -7.57 18.92
N ALA A 27 -8.55 -8.60 18.08
CA ALA A 27 -8.99 -8.43 16.71
C ALA A 27 -10.41 -7.85 16.68
N MET A 28 -10.67 -6.74 15.98
CA MET A 28 -11.97 -6.05 15.94
C MET A 28 -12.55 -5.71 17.32
N GLN A 29 -11.72 -5.40 18.31
CA GLN A 29 -12.14 -5.19 19.70
C GLN A 29 -13.26 -4.14 19.84
N SER A 30 -13.25 -3.11 19.02
CA SER A 30 -14.21 -2.00 19.08
C SER A 30 -15.36 -2.10 18.08
N LEU A 31 -15.49 -3.23 17.36
CA LEU A 31 -16.52 -3.38 16.32
C LEU A 31 -17.93 -3.25 16.91
N THR A 32 -18.76 -2.39 16.33
CA THR A 32 -20.15 -2.17 16.70
C THR A 32 -21.14 -2.36 15.55
N SER A 33 -20.90 -1.76 14.38
CA SER A 33 -21.82 -1.74 13.26
C SER A 33 -21.15 -1.90 11.88
N GLY A 34 -19.83 -2.06 11.80
CA GLY A 34 -19.13 -2.29 10.53
C GLY A 34 -19.40 -3.70 9.99
N ASP A 35 -19.57 -3.84 8.68
CA ASP A 35 -19.91 -5.08 8.00
C ASP A 35 -18.78 -5.60 7.09
N ASN A 36 -18.80 -6.90 6.81
CA ASN A 36 -17.95 -7.53 5.80
C ASN A 36 -16.44 -7.32 6.05
N ASN A 37 -16.00 -7.29 7.30
CA ASN A 37 -14.60 -7.14 7.64
C ASN A 37 -13.96 -8.50 7.96
N VAL A 38 -12.68 -8.64 7.62
CA VAL A 38 -11.83 -9.77 8.01
C VAL A 38 -10.64 -9.26 8.80
N ALA A 39 -10.47 -9.74 10.04
CA ALA A 39 -9.31 -9.43 10.88
C ALA A 39 -8.68 -10.70 11.43
N VAL A 40 -7.43 -10.98 11.08
CA VAL A 40 -6.70 -12.15 11.58
C VAL A 40 -5.35 -11.68 12.13
N GLY A 41 -5.18 -11.79 13.45
CA GLY A 41 -3.96 -11.40 14.14
C GLY A 41 -4.21 -10.57 15.40
N HIS A 42 -3.20 -10.45 16.24
CA HIS A 42 -3.25 -9.63 17.44
C HIS A 42 -3.50 -8.16 17.06
N GLN A 43 -4.59 -7.57 17.56
CA GLN A 43 -4.99 -6.19 17.34
C GLN A 43 -5.25 -5.79 15.86
N ALA A 44 -5.52 -6.76 14.98
CA ALA A 44 -5.97 -6.46 13.63
C ALA A 44 -7.35 -5.76 13.68
N LEU A 45 -7.54 -4.64 12.98
CA LEU A 45 -8.74 -3.79 12.99
C LEU A 45 -9.25 -3.46 14.40
N LYS A 46 -8.36 -3.30 15.37
CA LYS A 46 -8.71 -3.19 16.79
C LYS A 46 -9.76 -2.10 17.07
N THR A 47 -9.62 -0.93 16.49
CA THR A 47 -10.49 0.23 16.76
C THR A 47 -11.49 0.51 15.64
N ASN A 48 -11.65 -0.40 14.69
CA ASN A 48 -12.68 -0.30 13.67
C ASN A 48 -14.07 -0.51 14.28
N ALA A 49 -14.79 0.57 14.52
CA ALA A 49 -16.13 0.50 15.14
C ALA A 49 -17.25 0.31 14.10
N ALA A 50 -17.23 1.05 12.99
CA ALA A 50 -18.34 1.16 12.07
C ALA A 50 -17.95 1.04 10.58
N SER A 51 -16.67 0.96 10.25
CA SER A 51 -16.23 0.88 8.84
C SER A 51 -16.36 -0.54 8.30
N SER A 52 -16.62 -0.65 7.00
CA SER A 52 -16.95 -1.90 6.34
C SER A 52 -15.94 -2.24 5.24
N GLY A 53 -15.93 -3.52 4.81
CA GLY A 53 -15.18 -3.96 3.65
C GLY A 53 -13.66 -4.09 3.87
N ASN A 54 -13.16 -4.02 5.10
CA ASN A 54 -11.73 -4.08 5.36
C ASN A 54 -11.23 -5.51 5.55
N VAL A 55 -10.04 -5.80 5.01
CA VAL A 55 -9.29 -7.04 5.24
C VAL A 55 -7.98 -6.69 5.93
N ALA A 56 -7.77 -7.17 7.15
CA ALA A 56 -6.53 -6.99 7.90
C ALA A 56 -6.00 -8.33 8.41
N ILE A 57 -4.88 -8.77 7.88
CA ILE A 57 -4.23 -10.03 8.23
C ILE A 57 -2.80 -9.77 8.69
N GLY A 58 -2.53 -9.99 9.96
CA GLY A 58 -1.23 -9.75 10.58
C GLY A 58 -1.36 -9.03 11.92
N SER A 59 -0.33 -9.15 12.76
CA SER A 59 -0.29 -8.45 14.03
C SER A 59 -0.22 -6.94 13.81
N PHE A 60 -1.10 -6.17 14.45
CA PHE A 60 -1.22 -4.72 14.28
C PHE A 60 -1.46 -4.27 12.83
N SER A 61 -2.06 -5.13 12.00
CA SER A 61 -2.51 -4.75 10.67
C SER A 61 -3.71 -3.82 10.78
N GLN A 62 -3.62 -2.61 10.22
CA GLN A 62 -4.66 -1.58 10.22
C GLN A 62 -5.40 -1.43 11.57
N PRO A 63 -4.71 -1.23 12.70
CA PRO A 63 -5.34 -1.30 14.03
C PRO A 63 -6.26 -0.12 14.32
N SER A 64 -6.13 0.98 13.59
CA SER A 64 -6.86 2.23 13.86
C SER A 64 -7.43 2.77 12.55
N THR A 65 -8.75 2.66 12.37
CA THR A 65 -9.39 3.11 11.13
C THR A 65 -10.84 3.55 11.35
N VAL A 66 -11.23 4.58 10.60
CA VAL A 66 -12.62 4.94 10.30
C VAL A 66 -12.87 4.85 8.79
N SER A 67 -11.99 4.16 8.05
CA SER A 67 -11.94 4.04 6.60
C SER A 67 -12.46 2.69 6.12
N ALA A 68 -12.87 2.60 4.87
CA ALA A 68 -13.49 1.41 4.28
C ALA A 68 -12.68 0.86 3.09
N ASP A 69 -12.98 -0.40 2.74
CA ASP A 69 -12.51 -1.04 1.52
C ASP A 69 -10.98 -1.12 1.39
N ASN A 70 -10.29 -1.27 2.53
CA ASN A 70 -8.84 -1.45 2.56
C ASN A 70 -8.45 -2.92 2.69
N THR A 71 -7.33 -3.29 2.07
CA THR A 71 -6.71 -4.60 2.22
C THR A 71 -5.30 -4.44 2.79
N ALA A 72 -5.08 -4.90 4.02
CA ALA A 72 -3.82 -4.85 4.73
C ALA A 72 -3.37 -6.27 5.12
N VAL A 73 -2.33 -6.79 4.48
CA VAL A 73 -1.78 -8.12 4.75
C VAL A 73 -0.29 -8.02 5.12
N GLY A 74 0.03 -8.34 6.34
CA GLY A 74 1.36 -8.25 6.92
C GLY A 74 1.34 -7.56 8.27
N ALA A 75 2.30 -7.88 9.14
CA ALA A 75 2.39 -7.20 10.42
C ALA A 75 2.68 -5.70 10.19
N TYR A 76 1.99 -4.83 10.93
CA TYR A 76 2.07 -3.37 10.84
C TYR A 76 1.76 -2.78 9.45
N SER A 77 1.13 -3.54 8.52
CA SER A 77 0.63 -2.95 7.28
C SER A 77 -0.48 -1.93 7.57
N MET A 78 -0.45 -0.77 6.93
CA MET A 78 -1.38 0.35 7.17
C MET A 78 -1.55 0.73 8.64
N TYR A 79 -0.48 0.68 9.42
CA TYR A 79 -0.57 0.84 10.88
C TYR A 79 -1.21 2.16 11.32
N THR A 80 -0.95 3.26 10.62
CA THR A 80 -1.52 4.58 10.94
C THR A 80 -2.64 5.01 9.99
N ASN A 81 -3.17 4.11 9.14
CA ASN A 81 -4.29 4.47 8.26
C ASN A 81 -5.52 4.82 9.10
N SER A 82 -5.89 6.09 9.11
CA SER A 82 -7.02 6.59 9.90
C SER A 82 -8.27 6.85 9.08
N VAL A 83 -8.14 7.42 7.88
CA VAL A 83 -9.28 7.78 7.01
C VAL A 83 -9.09 7.42 5.54
N GLY A 84 -7.90 6.95 5.12
CA GLY A 84 -7.63 6.56 3.72
C GLY A 84 -8.43 5.32 3.28
N ASN A 85 -9.11 5.39 2.16
CA ASN A 85 -9.98 4.33 1.63
C ASN A 85 -9.38 3.66 0.40
N ASN A 86 -9.86 2.45 0.08
CA ASN A 86 -9.50 1.71 -1.13
C ASN A 86 -8.00 1.46 -1.30
N ASN A 87 -7.27 1.34 -0.20
CA ASN A 87 -5.84 1.08 -0.24
C ASN A 87 -5.56 -0.43 -0.17
N THR A 88 -4.52 -0.87 -0.87
CA THR A 88 -4.01 -2.24 -0.81
C THR A 88 -2.56 -2.23 -0.34
N ALA A 89 -2.28 -2.83 0.81
CA ALA A 89 -0.95 -2.97 1.39
C ALA A 89 -0.65 -4.43 1.70
N ILE A 90 0.30 -5.01 1.01
CA ILE A 90 0.72 -6.40 1.21
C ILE A 90 2.22 -6.45 1.49
N GLY A 91 2.57 -6.74 2.73
CA GLY A 91 3.95 -6.80 3.22
C GLY A 91 4.10 -6.22 4.61
N TYR A 92 5.18 -6.58 5.29
CA TYR A 92 5.54 -5.98 6.57
C TYR A 92 5.79 -4.48 6.39
N LEU A 93 5.16 -3.63 7.21
CA LEU A 93 5.25 -2.15 7.17
C LEU A 93 4.84 -1.51 5.82
N SER A 94 4.14 -2.22 4.92
CA SER A 94 3.65 -1.60 3.69
C SER A 94 2.57 -0.54 4.00
N LEU A 95 2.63 0.63 3.35
CA LEU A 95 1.78 1.80 3.63
C LEU A 95 1.71 2.15 5.13
N TYR A 96 2.79 1.95 5.86
CA TYR A 96 2.80 2.05 7.33
C TYR A 96 2.26 3.39 7.85
N THR A 97 2.64 4.51 7.21
CA THR A 97 2.24 5.86 7.62
C THR A 97 1.09 6.45 6.79
N ASN A 98 0.46 5.67 5.90
CA ASN A 98 -0.67 6.16 5.10
C ASN A 98 -1.86 6.51 6.01
N SER A 99 -1.97 7.75 6.43
CA SER A 99 -3.06 8.18 7.31
C SER A 99 -4.29 8.69 6.56
N LEU A 100 -4.12 9.30 5.42
CA LEU A 100 -5.14 10.06 4.69
C LEU A 100 -5.25 9.71 3.21
N GLY A 101 -4.21 9.10 2.60
CA GLY A 101 -4.16 8.80 1.17
C GLY A 101 -5.13 7.69 0.75
N ASP A 102 -5.80 7.88 -0.39
CA ASP A 102 -6.75 6.95 -0.98
C ASP A 102 -6.17 6.24 -2.21
N ASN A 103 -6.69 5.04 -2.51
CA ASN A 103 -6.42 4.32 -3.74
C ASN A 103 -4.92 3.99 -3.97
N ASN A 104 -4.14 3.87 -2.92
CA ASN A 104 -2.74 3.47 -3.02
C ASN A 104 -2.60 1.95 -3.02
N THR A 105 -1.68 1.44 -3.83
CA THR A 105 -1.33 0.02 -3.86
C THR A 105 0.15 -0.15 -3.56
N ALA A 106 0.47 -0.89 -2.50
CA ALA A 106 1.83 -1.20 -2.09
C ALA A 106 2.00 -2.71 -1.87
N LEU A 107 2.93 -3.31 -2.60
CA LEU A 107 3.26 -4.72 -2.49
C LEU A 107 4.75 -4.90 -2.25
N GLY A 108 5.12 -5.32 -1.05
CA GLY A 108 6.49 -5.56 -0.62
C GLY A 108 6.75 -5.08 0.80
N HIS A 109 7.85 -5.54 1.39
CA HIS A 109 8.36 -5.06 2.68
C HIS A 109 8.69 -3.56 2.58
N ASP A 110 8.19 -2.73 3.51
CA ASP A 110 8.37 -1.27 3.53
C ASP A 110 7.94 -0.54 2.24
N SER A 111 7.13 -1.17 1.37
CA SER A 111 6.65 -0.56 0.13
C SER A 111 5.72 0.62 0.43
N GLY A 112 6.00 1.80 -0.13
CA GLY A 112 5.22 3.02 0.09
C GLY A 112 5.14 3.47 1.55
N ARG A 113 6.11 3.11 2.37
CA ARG A 113 6.06 3.24 3.83
C ARG A 113 5.76 4.64 4.34
N LEU A 114 6.28 5.69 3.69
CA LEU A 114 6.18 7.08 4.14
C LEU A 114 5.07 7.90 3.45
N ILE A 115 4.18 7.26 2.69
CA ILE A 115 3.01 7.94 2.11
C ILE A 115 2.13 8.48 3.24
N THR A 116 2.01 9.82 3.38
CA THR A 116 1.32 10.45 4.52
C THR A 116 0.37 11.59 4.13
N GLY A 117 0.58 12.23 2.98
CA GLY A 117 -0.15 13.44 2.58
C GLY A 117 -1.61 13.17 2.21
N ASN A 118 -2.48 14.16 2.42
CA ASN A 118 -3.88 14.11 1.98
C ASN A 118 -4.03 13.89 0.48
N ASP A 119 -3.07 14.39 -0.29
CA ASP A 119 -3.08 14.33 -1.76
C ASP A 119 -2.23 13.14 -2.29
N ALA A 120 -1.64 12.35 -1.40
CA ALA A 120 -0.82 11.18 -1.76
C ALA A 120 -1.68 9.99 -2.20
N ASN A 121 -2.40 10.14 -3.31
CA ASN A 121 -3.39 9.19 -3.81
C ASN A 121 -2.88 8.49 -5.09
N TYR A 122 -3.48 7.33 -5.39
CA TYR A 122 -3.25 6.60 -6.65
C TYR A 122 -1.79 6.18 -6.89
N ASN A 123 -0.99 6.00 -5.85
CA ASN A 123 0.37 5.51 -5.99
C ASN A 123 0.40 3.97 -6.10
N LEU A 124 1.22 3.46 -7.01
CA LEU A 124 1.56 2.05 -7.12
C LEU A 124 3.04 1.85 -6.77
N THR A 125 3.31 1.12 -5.69
CA THR A 125 4.67 0.75 -5.28
C THR A 125 4.79 -0.77 -5.21
N LEU A 126 5.69 -1.34 -6.01
CA LEU A 126 5.87 -2.78 -6.15
C LEU A 126 7.34 -3.16 -5.97
N GLY A 127 7.65 -3.79 -4.87
CA GLY A 127 9.00 -4.23 -4.50
C GLY A 127 9.33 -3.92 -3.05
N SER A 128 10.37 -4.54 -2.51
CA SER A 128 10.86 -4.19 -1.17
C SER A 128 11.40 -2.77 -1.17
N VAL A 129 11.00 -1.94 -0.22
CA VAL A 129 11.30 -0.50 -0.09
C VAL A 129 10.98 0.34 -1.34
N ALA A 130 10.09 -0.16 -2.21
CA ALA A 130 9.68 0.59 -3.41
C ALA A 130 8.95 1.88 -3.01
N GLY A 131 9.46 3.03 -3.46
CA GLY A 131 8.84 4.34 -3.21
C GLY A 131 8.65 4.67 -1.73
N ASP A 132 9.51 4.15 -0.85
CA ASP A 132 9.40 4.39 0.60
C ASP A 132 9.67 5.85 0.98
N ASN A 133 10.24 6.63 0.08
CA ASN A 133 10.46 8.07 0.23
C ASN A 133 9.25 8.95 -0.16
N ILE A 134 8.21 8.40 -0.81
CA ILE A 134 7.03 9.20 -1.19
C ILE A 134 6.32 9.69 0.07
N THR A 135 6.08 11.00 0.15
CA THR A 135 5.35 11.61 1.28
C THR A 135 4.00 12.18 0.85
N SER A 136 3.94 13.03 -0.16
CA SER A 136 2.71 13.67 -0.62
C SER A 136 2.46 13.61 -2.13
N GLY A 137 3.37 13.01 -2.90
CA GLY A 137 3.20 12.86 -4.35
C GLY A 137 2.08 11.88 -4.71
N ALA A 138 1.33 12.17 -5.77
CA ALA A 138 0.21 11.39 -6.25
C ALA A 138 0.47 10.74 -7.61
N GLY A 139 -0.17 9.58 -7.85
CA GLY A 139 -0.16 8.92 -9.16
C GLY A 139 1.20 8.39 -9.59
N ASN A 140 2.09 8.10 -8.65
CA ASN A 140 3.41 7.57 -8.93
C ASN A 140 3.37 6.06 -9.18
N VAL A 141 4.19 5.56 -10.09
CA VAL A 141 4.38 4.14 -10.38
C VAL A 141 5.85 3.79 -10.15
N ILE A 142 6.13 3.07 -9.08
CA ILE A 142 7.48 2.68 -8.67
C ILE A 142 7.57 1.15 -8.63
N ILE A 143 8.42 0.57 -9.44
CA ILE A 143 8.62 -0.87 -9.55
C ILE A 143 10.09 -1.21 -9.32
N GLY A 144 10.35 -2.06 -8.34
CA GLY A 144 11.69 -2.46 -7.89
C GLY A 144 12.06 -1.88 -6.53
N SER A 145 13.21 -2.26 -5.99
CA SER A 145 13.75 -1.68 -4.73
C SER A 145 14.38 -0.33 -5.02
N VAL A 146 13.56 0.69 -5.18
CA VAL A 146 13.97 2.02 -5.63
C VAL A 146 13.01 3.10 -5.13
N ASP A 147 13.56 4.28 -4.88
CA ASP A 147 12.80 5.47 -4.51
C ASP A 147 12.19 6.20 -5.72
N ALA A 148 11.14 6.96 -5.45
CA ALA A 148 10.68 7.99 -6.37
C ALA A 148 11.76 9.06 -6.56
N GLY A 149 11.84 9.66 -7.74
CA GLY A 149 12.78 10.75 -8.02
C GLY A 149 12.55 11.99 -7.15
N SER A 150 11.30 12.18 -6.69
CA SER A 150 10.91 13.22 -5.75
C SER A 150 9.87 12.68 -4.77
N ALA A 151 10.05 12.94 -3.48
CA ALA A 151 9.12 12.52 -2.43
C ALA A 151 7.74 13.19 -2.53
N THR A 152 7.66 14.36 -3.13
CA THR A 152 6.44 15.16 -3.28
C THR A 152 6.00 15.34 -4.72
N GLY A 153 6.74 14.74 -5.67
CA GLY A 153 6.42 14.82 -7.10
C GLY A 153 5.27 13.90 -7.48
N ASP A 154 4.46 14.34 -8.44
CA ASP A 154 3.32 13.59 -8.96
C ASP A 154 3.68 12.85 -10.26
N ARG A 155 2.93 11.78 -10.55
CA ARG A 155 2.94 11.06 -11.82
C ARG A 155 4.33 10.66 -12.31
N GLN A 156 5.20 10.26 -11.38
CA GLN A 156 6.52 9.74 -11.68
C GLN A 156 6.44 8.26 -12.03
N LEU A 157 7.19 7.82 -13.01
CA LEU A 157 7.44 6.41 -13.30
C LEU A 157 8.89 6.09 -12.98
N VAL A 158 9.14 5.05 -12.19
CA VAL A 158 10.48 4.48 -11.98
C VAL A 158 10.38 2.96 -12.08
N VAL A 159 11.18 2.35 -12.96
CA VAL A 159 11.35 0.91 -13.03
C VAL A 159 12.82 0.57 -12.87
N ALA A 160 13.15 -0.20 -11.84
CA ALA A 160 14.53 -0.53 -11.51
C ALA A 160 14.68 -1.99 -11.07
N GLY A 161 15.86 -2.56 -11.30
CA GLY A 161 16.29 -3.83 -10.72
C GLY A 161 17.26 -3.59 -9.56
N TYR A 162 17.30 -4.55 -8.63
CA TYR A 162 18.22 -4.59 -7.52
C TYR A 162 18.80 -5.99 -7.34
N ASP A 163 20.12 -6.10 -7.25
CA ASP A 163 20.85 -7.39 -7.17
C ASP A 163 21.34 -7.75 -5.75
N GLY A 164 20.93 -6.97 -4.76
CA GLY A 164 21.39 -7.09 -3.38
C GLY A 164 22.49 -6.09 -2.99
N THR A 165 23.09 -5.40 -3.95
CA THR A 165 24.15 -4.41 -3.77
C THR A 165 23.92 -3.12 -4.54
N THR A 166 23.43 -3.23 -5.77
CA THR A 166 23.31 -2.11 -6.70
C THR A 166 21.90 -2.00 -7.25
N THR A 167 21.35 -0.80 -7.24
CA THR A 167 20.10 -0.48 -7.92
C THR A 167 20.40 0.04 -9.32
N THR A 168 19.83 -0.61 -10.34
CA THR A 168 19.89 -0.16 -11.73
C THR A 168 18.52 0.32 -12.16
N THR A 169 18.36 1.61 -12.41
CA THR A 169 17.13 2.18 -12.98
C THR A 169 17.12 2.02 -14.49
N TRP A 170 16.09 1.41 -15.03
CA TRP A 170 15.95 1.16 -16.48
C TRP A 170 15.08 2.21 -17.16
N ILE A 171 13.98 2.60 -16.51
CA ILE A 171 12.99 3.53 -17.07
C ILE A 171 12.63 4.56 -16.01
N THR A 172 12.60 5.84 -16.41
CA THR A 172 12.00 6.91 -15.61
C THR A 172 11.02 7.71 -16.45
N GLY A 173 9.96 8.19 -15.81
CA GLY A 173 8.99 9.11 -16.40
C GLY A 173 8.73 10.29 -15.47
N ASP A 174 8.43 11.45 -16.03
CA ASP A 174 8.08 12.65 -15.30
C ASP A 174 6.59 13.00 -15.39
N SER A 175 6.17 14.01 -14.64
CA SER A 175 4.78 14.48 -14.61
C SER A 175 4.28 15.09 -15.92
N SER A 176 5.17 15.38 -16.86
CA SER A 176 4.87 15.90 -18.20
C SER A 176 4.68 14.78 -19.23
N GLY A 177 4.90 13.53 -18.84
CA GLY A 177 4.78 12.36 -19.71
C GLY A 177 6.04 12.04 -20.51
N ASN A 178 7.17 12.66 -20.20
CA ASN A 178 8.44 12.34 -20.83
C ASN A 178 8.97 11.00 -20.25
N LEU A 179 9.42 10.10 -21.12
CA LEU A 179 10.05 8.83 -20.74
C LEU A 179 11.54 8.88 -21.04
N THR A 180 12.33 8.44 -20.09
CA THR A 180 13.78 8.25 -20.25
C THR A 180 14.10 6.78 -20.05
N PHE A 181 14.75 6.17 -21.05
CA PHE A 181 15.33 4.84 -20.98
C PHE A 181 16.81 4.97 -20.66
N LYS A 182 17.24 4.44 -19.51
CA LYS A 182 18.65 4.46 -19.16
C LYS A 182 19.37 3.29 -19.83
N ARG A 183 20.42 3.62 -20.59
CA ARG A 183 21.39 2.64 -21.06
C ARG A 183 22.28 2.23 -19.87
N VAL A 184 22.32 0.95 -19.56
CA VAL A 184 23.41 0.39 -18.75
C VAL A 184 24.62 0.28 -19.67
N ASP A 185 25.65 1.09 -19.46
CA ASP A 185 26.87 1.01 -20.22
C ASP A 185 27.66 -0.22 -19.77
N THR A 186 27.50 -1.32 -20.49
CA THR A 186 28.19 -2.59 -20.22
C THR A 186 29.57 -2.66 -20.86
N GLY A 187 30.02 -1.57 -21.50
CA GLY A 187 31.28 -1.55 -22.26
C GLY A 187 31.21 -2.27 -23.62
N ASP A 188 30.04 -2.78 -24.00
CA ASP A 188 29.80 -3.38 -25.32
C ASP A 188 29.28 -2.32 -26.29
N ASP A 189 29.89 -2.24 -27.47
CA ASP A 189 29.50 -1.31 -28.57
C ASP A 189 28.16 -1.68 -29.23
N ASN A 190 27.30 -2.46 -28.58
CA ASN A 190 26.02 -2.90 -29.15
C ASN A 190 24.94 -1.83 -28.87
N PRO A 191 24.45 -1.10 -29.91
CA PRO A 191 23.40 -0.10 -29.69
C PRO A 191 22.07 -0.80 -29.37
N TYR A 192 21.51 -0.59 -28.16
CA TYR A 192 20.13 -0.94 -27.91
C TYR A 192 19.22 -0.06 -28.79
N VAL A 193 18.52 -0.67 -29.73
CA VAL A 193 17.58 0.03 -30.61
C VAL A 193 16.22 0.05 -29.94
N LEU A 194 15.78 1.20 -29.46
CA LEU A 194 14.37 1.44 -29.17
C LEU A 194 13.66 1.72 -30.50
N THR A 195 12.94 0.75 -31.05
CA THR A 195 12.12 0.97 -32.23
C THR A 195 10.76 1.52 -31.80
N LEU A 196 10.55 2.81 -31.97
CA LEU A 196 9.23 3.42 -31.90
C LEU A 196 8.56 3.25 -33.28
N GLN A 197 7.60 2.34 -33.38
CA GLN A 197 6.73 2.29 -34.55
C GLN A 197 5.66 3.38 -34.40
N THR A 198 5.78 4.46 -35.14
CA THR A 198 4.64 5.34 -35.37
C THR A 198 3.70 4.59 -36.30
N GLY A 199 2.56 4.15 -35.79
CA GLY A 199 1.53 3.56 -36.62
C GLY A 199 1.10 4.59 -37.68
N GLU A 200 1.34 4.24 -38.96
CA GLU A 200 0.70 4.95 -40.05
C GLU A 200 -0.80 4.66 -39.95
N THR A 201 -1.61 5.72 -39.85
CA THR A 201 -3.08 5.69 -39.96
C THR A 201 -3.50 5.51 -41.39
#